data_2e75eb53a139eef7ba61a379c1afeaeb
#
_entry.id   2e75eb53a139eef7ba61a379c1afeaeb
#
_cell.length_a   1.000
_cell.length_b   1.000
_cell.length_c   1.000
_cell.angle_alpha   90.00
_cell.angle_beta   90.00
_cell.angle_gamma   90.00
#
_symmetry.space_group_name_H-M   'P 1'
#
loop_
_entity.id
_entity.type
_entity.pdbx_description
1 polymer ?
#
loop_
_entity_poly.entity_id
_entity_poly.type
_entity_poly.pdbx_seq_one_letter_code
_entity_poly.pdbx_strand_id
1 'polypeptide(L)'
;MPDEQNKAIVNERTLCVQRVALKMKSYYHGDIDKVQHFVRVYTLAKSIGELEHLGDEEQLDVELAAVVHNVEGDCIPVVRDILRECEISEAASMKVCHMVENIENYEHIGTLDHQILIEAKLIVDFKEQHTPEKEIIRKAEDIFLTNTGKLFLKRAFNL
;
A
#
# COMPACT_ATOMS: atom_id res chain seq x y z
N MET A 1 7.59 -7.14 -26.09
CA MET A 1 7.76 -5.72 -25.76
C MET A 1 6.47 -5.14 -25.23
N PRO A 2 6.49 -4.40 -24.13
CA PRO A 2 5.29 -3.69 -23.72
C PRO A 2 4.97 -2.62 -24.78
N ASP A 3 3.71 -2.55 -25.15
CA ASP A 3 3.16 -1.53 -26.05
C ASP A 3 3.51 -0.14 -25.52
N GLU A 4 3.74 0.82 -26.42
CA GLU A 4 4.04 2.22 -26.05
C GLU A 4 2.94 2.83 -25.17
N GLN A 5 1.70 2.42 -25.40
CA GLN A 5 0.56 2.83 -24.59
C GLN A 5 0.67 2.33 -23.15
N ASN A 6 1.11 1.09 -22.94
CA ASN A 6 1.38 0.52 -21.61
C ASN A 6 2.51 1.26 -20.88
N LYS A 7 3.57 1.63 -21.60
CA LYS A 7 4.66 2.44 -21.03
C LYS A 7 4.19 3.80 -20.58
N ALA A 8 3.33 4.47 -21.37
CA ALA A 8 2.77 5.77 -21.02
C ALA A 8 1.91 5.69 -19.75
N ILE A 9 1.05 4.69 -19.63
CA ILE A 9 0.20 4.46 -18.45
C ILE A 9 1.05 4.23 -17.19
N VAL A 10 2.07 3.38 -17.27
CA VAL A 10 2.98 3.09 -16.16
C VAL A 10 3.73 4.36 -15.74
N ASN A 11 4.18 5.17 -16.68
CA ASN A 11 4.87 6.42 -16.39
C ASN A 11 3.96 7.45 -15.71
N GLU A 12 2.72 7.60 -16.15
CA GLU A 12 1.75 8.50 -15.52
C GLU A 12 1.46 8.06 -14.08
N ARG A 13 1.23 6.77 -13.85
CA ARG A 13 1.03 6.21 -12.51
C ARG A 13 2.21 6.50 -11.60
N THR A 14 3.41 6.25 -12.06
CA THR A 14 4.65 6.50 -11.30
C THR A 14 4.77 7.96 -10.91
N LEU A 15 4.49 8.90 -11.83
CA LEU A 15 4.53 10.33 -11.54
C LEU A 15 3.49 10.75 -10.51
N CYS A 16 2.27 10.23 -10.60
CA CYS A 16 1.22 10.48 -9.59
C CYS A 16 1.66 10.05 -8.21
N VAL A 17 2.16 8.83 -8.09
CA VAL A 17 2.62 8.27 -6.81
C VAL A 17 3.82 9.06 -6.27
N GLN A 18 4.76 9.45 -7.12
CA GLN A 18 5.91 10.25 -6.71
C GLN A 18 5.52 11.62 -6.15
N ARG A 19 4.52 12.29 -6.74
CA ARG A 19 4.00 13.55 -6.22
C ARG A 19 3.46 13.39 -4.80
N VAL A 20 2.65 12.37 -4.59
CA VAL A 20 2.08 12.07 -3.27
C VAL A 20 3.18 11.70 -2.28
N ALA A 21 4.16 10.90 -2.69
CA ALA A 21 5.30 10.53 -1.85
C ALA A 21 6.12 11.76 -1.41
N LEU A 22 6.35 12.72 -2.30
CA LEU A 22 7.02 13.97 -1.95
C LEU A 22 6.23 14.80 -0.93
N LYS A 23 4.92 14.88 -1.08
CA LYS A 23 4.04 15.52 -0.09
C LYS A 23 4.11 14.83 1.26
N MET A 24 4.16 13.50 1.28
CA MET A 24 4.28 12.73 2.53
C MET A 24 5.62 12.93 3.20
N LYS A 25 6.71 13.00 2.46
CA LYS A 25 8.04 13.34 3.00
C LYS A 25 8.02 14.70 3.69
N SER A 26 7.39 15.67 3.06
CA SER A 26 7.18 17.01 3.61
C SER A 26 6.31 16.98 4.87
N TYR A 27 5.22 16.25 4.83
CA TYR A 27 4.31 16.06 5.97
C TYR A 27 5.02 15.49 7.20
N TYR A 28 5.92 14.54 7.01
CA TYR A 28 6.72 13.93 8.08
C TYR A 28 7.96 14.72 8.47
N HIS A 29 8.19 15.90 7.88
CA HIS A 29 9.34 16.77 8.18
C HIS A 29 10.69 16.04 8.09
N GLY A 30 10.82 15.12 7.16
CA GLY A 30 12.05 14.36 6.96
C GLY A 30 12.30 13.26 7.99
N ASP A 31 11.30 12.86 8.78
CA ASP A 31 11.41 11.71 9.68
C ASP A 31 11.69 10.44 8.86
N ILE A 32 12.95 9.98 8.94
CA ILE A 32 13.46 8.88 8.13
C ILE A 32 12.71 7.58 8.39
N ASP A 33 12.37 7.29 9.64
CA ASP A 33 11.70 6.04 9.98
C ASP A 33 10.29 5.97 9.38
N LYS A 34 9.55 7.07 9.44
CA LYS A 34 8.22 7.16 8.84
C LYS A 34 8.26 7.08 7.31
N VAL A 35 9.24 7.73 6.69
CA VAL A 35 9.44 7.66 5.24
C VAL A 35 9.83 6.25 4.80
N GLN A 36 10.76 5.62 5.48
CA GLN A 36 11.18 4.24 5.17
C GLN A 36 10.02 3.26 5.35
N HIS A 37 9.18 3.45 6.36
CA HIS A 37 8.01 2.60 6.58
C HIS A 37 7.07 2.63 5.38
N PHE A 38 6.64 3.81 4.94
CA PHE A 38 5.71 3.87 3.80
C PHE A 38 6.36 3.43 2.47
N VAL A 39 7.65 3.67 2.30
CA VAL A 39 8.40 3.20 1.11
C VAL A 39 8.43 1.67 1.05
N ARG A 40 8.65 1.00 2.19
CA ARG A 40 8.62 -0.47 2.27
C ARG A 40 7.25 -1.03 1.95
N VAL A 41 6.19 -0.47 2.53
CA VAL A 41 4.82 -0.90 2.25
C VAL A 41 4.47 -0.67 0.78
N TYR A 42 4.82 0.48 0.24
CA TYR A 42 4.63 0.81 -1.17
C TYR A 42 5.32 -0.20 -2.10
N THR A 43 6.58 -0.49 -1.84
CA THR A 43 7.36 -1.42 -2.66
C THR A 43 6.74 -2.81 -2.70
N LEU A 44 6.30 -3.32 -1.56
CA LEU A 44 5.62 -4.62 -1.49
C LEU A 44 4.24 -4.59 -2.14
N ALA A 45 3.43 -3.60 -1.84
CA ALA A 45 2.08 -3.46 -2.42
C ALA A 45 2.13 -3.36 -3.93
N LYS A 46 3.07 -2.57 -4.46
CA LYS A 46 3.31 -2.46 -5.90
C LYS A 46 3.65 -3.81 -6.53
N SER A 47 4.62 -4.51 -5.95
CA SER A 47 5.09 -5.80 -6.47
C SER A 47 3.99 -6.88 -6.41
N ILE A 48 3.28 -6.96 -5.30
CA ILE A 48 2.18 -7.91 -5.15
C ILE A 48 1.07 -7.60 -6.15
N GLY A 49 0.69 -6.32 -6.28
CA GLY A 49 -0.34 -5.88 -7.20
C GLY A 49 -0.01 -6.22 -8.66
N GLU A 50 1.20 -5.96 -9.09
CA GLU A 50 1.67 -6.30 -10.43
C GLU A 50 1.64 -7.81 -10.68
N LEU A 51 2.10 -8.62 -9.75
CA LEU A 51 2.14 -10.08 -9.86
C LEU A 51 0.76 -10.73 -9.73
N GLU A 52 -0.16 -10.11 -9.03
CA GLU A 52 -1.57 -10.55 -8.95
C GLU A 52 -2.43 -9.94 -10.06
N HIS A 53 -1.82 -9.23 -11.00
CA HIS A 53 -2.46 -8.66 -12.18
C HIS A 53 -3.63 -7.71 -11.90
N LEU A 54 -3.43 -6.79 -10.94
CA LEU A 54 -4.40 -5.71 -10.72
C LEU A 54 -4.58 -4.88 -11.99
N GLY A 55 -5.81 -4.42 -12.25
CA GLY A 55 -6.06 -3.43 -13.27
C GLY A 55 -5.36 -2.10 -12.98
N ASP A 56 -5.26 -1.23 -13.98
CA ASP A 56 -4.50 0.03 -13.85
C ASP A 56 -5.04 0.94 -12.75
N GLU A 57 -6.35 1.02 -12.59
CA GLU A 57 -6.99 1.83 -11.55
C GLU A 57 -6.73 1.28 -10.15
N GLU A 58 -6.92 -0.01 -9.95
CA GLU A 58 -6.68 -0.67 -8.66
C GLU A 58 -5.20 -0.63 -8.29
N GLN A 59 -4.31 -0.77 -9.28
CA GLN A 59 -2.87 -0.67 -9.04
C GLN A 59 -2.49 0.74 -8.54
N LEU A 60 -3.03 1.79 -9.17
CA LEU A 60 -2.82 3.16 -8.69
C LEU A 60 -3.37 3.35 -7.28
N ASP A 61 -4.59 2.88 -7.03
CA ASP A 61 -5.25 3.03 -5.74
C ASP A 61 -4.45 2.38 -4.61
N VAL A 62 -3.95 1.14 -4.80
CA VAL A 62 -3.16 0.45 -3.77
C VAL A 62 -1.80 1.11 -3.56
N GLU A 63 -1.15 1.58 -4.61
CA GLU A 63 0.12 2.29 -4.50
C GLU A 63 -0.03 3.60 -3.73
N LEU A 64 -1.07 4.37 -4.03
CA LEU A 64 -1.37 5.61 -3.29
C LEU A 64 -1.72 5.33 -1.83
N ALA A 65 -2.56 4.34 -1.58
CA ALA A 65 -2.92 3.95 -0.22
C ALA A 65 -1.70 3.54 0.61
N ALA A 66 -0.78 2.80 0.00
CA ALA A 66 0.47 2.41 0.66
C ALA A 66 1.31 3.62 1.08
N VAL A 67 1.35 4.67 0.27
CA VAL A 67 2.12 5.89 0.57
C VAL A 67 1.48 6.71 1.69
N VAL A 68 0.14 6.79 1.76
CA VAL A 68 -0.57 7.68 2.70
C VAL A 68 -1.13 6.99 3.93
N HIS A 69 -1.01 5.66 4.06
CA HIS A 69 -1.71 4.90 5.09
C HIS A 69 -1.32 5.22 6.53
N ASN A 70 -0.14 5.76 6.77
CA ASN A 70 0.42 5.91 8.11
C ASN A 70 0.27 7.33 8.69
N VAL A 71 -0.69 8.10 8.20
CA VAL A 71 -1.05 9.40 8.78
C VAL A 71 -1.73 9.18 10.13
N GLU A 72 -1.24 9.82 11.18
CA GLU A 72 -1.73 9.66 12.54
C GLU A 72 -3.00 10.50 12.81
N GLY A 73 -3.77 10.09 13.81
CA GLY A 73 -4.96 10.79 14.27
C GLY A 73 -6.14 10.65 13.33
N ASP A 74 -6.93 11.70 13.18
CA ASP A 74 -8.03 11.75 12.21
C ASP A 74 -7.46 11.95 10.82
N CYS A 75 -7.03 10.83 10.23
CA CYS A 75 -6.20 10.81 9.03
C CYS A 75 -6.95 11.15 7.74
N ILE A 76 -8.25 10.86 7.67
CA ILE A 76 -8.98 10.97 6.41
C ILE A 76 -9.03 12.39 5.83
N PRO A 77 -9.33 13.45 6.60
CA PRO A 77 -9.27 14.81 6.07
C PRO A 77 -7.87 15.18 5.54
N VAL A 78 -6.82 14.80 6.26
CA VAL A 78 -5.43 15.08 5.86
C VAL A 78 -5.07 14.34 4.59
N VAL A 79 -5.37 13.04 4.50
CA VAL A 79 -5.13 12.22 3.31
C VAL A 79 -5.88 12.79 2.12
N ARG A 80 -7.16 13.13 2.30
CA ARG A 80 -7.97 13.72 1.23
C ARG A 80 -7.39 15.03 0.71
N ASP A 81 -6.91 15.89 1.59
CA ASP A 81 -6.30 17.17 1.21
C ASP A 81 -5.00 16.95 0.43
N ILE A 82 -4.14 16.03 0.89
CA ILE A 82 -2.89 15.67 0.19
C ILE A 82 -3.19 15.15 -1.23
N LEU A 83 -4.14 14.24 -1.35
CA LEU A 83 -4.51 13.68 -2.65
C LEU A 83 -5.09 14.74 -3.59
N ARG A 84 -5.91 15.64 -3.06
CA ARG A 84 -6.48 16.76 -3.83
C ARG A 84 -5.40 17.72 -4.33
N GLU A 85 -4.44 18.08 -3.48
CA GLU A 85 -3.30 18.93 -3.84
C GLU A 85 -2.43 18.28 -4.92
N CYS A 86 -2.36 16.96 -4.97
CA CYS A 86 -1.64 16.22 -6.00
C CYS A 86 -2.49 15.92 -7.24
N GLU A 87 -3.68 16.51 -7.35
CA GLU A 87 -4.59 16.37 -8.49
C GLU A 87 -5.07 14.92 -8.73
N ILE A 88 -5.15 14.13 -7.68
CA ILE A 88 -5.74 12.78 -7.74
C ILE A 88 -7.26 12.91 -7.90
N SER A 89 -7.84 12.09 -8.78
CA SER A 89 -9.28 12.10 -9.02
C SER A 89 -10.09 11.83 -7.76
N GLU A 90 -11.28 12.39 -7.68
CA GLU A 90 -12.17 12.17 -6.53
C GLU A 90 -12.52 10.68 -6.36
N ALA A 91 -12.74 9.96 -7.47
CA ALA A 91 -13.01 8.53 -7.45
C ALA A 91 -11.86 7.72 -6.83
N ALA A 92 -10.61 8.01 -7.23
CA ALA A 92 -9.43 7.36 -6.66
C ALA A 92 -9.24 7.77 -5.19
N SER A 93 -9.42 9.03 -4.85
CA SER A 93 -9.33 9.53 -3.46
C SER A 93 -10.31 8.82 -2.53
N MET A 94 -11.55 8.60 -2.95
CA MET A 94 -12.54 7.88 -2.16
C MET A 94 -12.12 6.44 -1.88
N LYS A 95 -11.61 5.73 -2.88
CA LYS A 95 -11.14 4.35 -2.72
C LYS A 95 -9.92 4.27 -1.82
N VAL A 96 -8.95 5.17 -2.01
CA VAL A 96 -7.76 5.25 -1.15
C VAL A 96 -8.14 5.53 0.30
N CYS A 97 -8.99 6.51 0.55
CA CYS A 97 -9.46 6.82 1.91
C CYS A 97 -10.18 5.63 2.55
N HIS A 98 -11.02 4.92 1.80
CA HIS A 98 -11.71 3.73 2.29
C HIS A 98 -10.71 2.64 2.72
N MET A 99 -9.70 2.36 1.90
CA MET A 99 -8.67 1.37 2.23
C MET A 99 -7.86 1.78 3.46
N VAL A 100 -7.47 3.05 3.57
CA VAL A 100 -6.70 3.57 4.70
C VAL A 100 -7.52 3.50 5.99
N GLU A 101 -8.78 3.89 5.94
CA GLU A 101 -9.69 3.84 7.10
C GLU A 101 -9.91 2.42 7.61
N ASN A 102 -9.90 1.43 6.72
CA ASN A 102 -10.15 0.03 7.03
C ASN A 102 -8.90 -0.85 7.01
N ILE A 103 -7.72 -0.27 7.15
CA ILE A 103 -6.46 -1.00 7.00
C ILE A 103 -6.23 -2.07 8.09
N GLU A 104 -6.89 -1.95 9.21
CA GLU A 104 -6.86 -2.93 10.30
C GLU A 104 -8.16 -3.72 10.44
N ASN A 105 -9.11 -3.52 9.54
CA ASN A 105 -10.39 -4.23 9.55
C ASN A 105 -10.30 -5.51 8.71
N TYR A 106 -9.72 -6.55 9.30
CA TYR A 106 -9.42 -7.82 8.62
C TYR A 106 -10.67 -8.66 8.31
N GLU A 107 -11.79 -8.38 8.96
CA GLU A 107 -13.03 -9.15 8.78
C GLU A 107 -13.83 -8.72 7.55
N HIS A 108 -13.59 -7.52 7.03
CA HIS A 108 -14.36 -6.93 5.94
C HIS A 108 -13.49 -6.42 4.79
N ILE A 109 -12.61 -7.31 4.28
CA ILE A 109 -11.79 -6.99 3.12
C ILE A 109 -12.58 -7.35 1.86
N GLY A 110 -13.10 -6.33 1.17
CA GLY A 110 -14.02 -6.52 0.06
C GLY A 110 -13.40 -6.59 -1.33
N THR A 111 -12.16 -6.10 -1.51
CA THR A 111 -11.51 -5.97 -2.81
C THR A 111 -10.08 -6.50 -2.77
N LEU A 112 -9.56 -6.89 -3.94
CA LEU A 112 -8.20 -7.44 -4.06
C LEU A 112 -7.13 -6.39 -3.74
N ASP A 113 -7.30 -5.16 -4.17
CA ASP A 113 -6.38 -4.07 -3.85
C ASP A 113 -6.28 -3.82 -2.35
N HIS A 114 -7.40 -3.81 -1.63
CA HIS A 114 -7.44 -3.70 -0.17
C HIS A 114 -6.73 -4.89 0.50
N GLN A 115 -6.98 -6.09 0.03
CA GLN A 115 -6.29 -7.30 0.51
C GLN A 115 -4.77 -7.19 0.36
N ILE A 116 -4.32 -6.72 -0.79
CA ILE A 116 -2.89 -6.54 -1.09
C ILE A 116 -2.26 -5.49 -0.18
N LEU A 117 -2.94 -4.38 0.05
CA LEU A 117 -2.45 -3.35 0.97
C LEU A 117 -2.24 -3.91 2.39
N ILE A 118 -3.20 -4.66 2.88
CA ILE A 118 -3.14 -5.28 4.22
C ILE A 118 -1.97 -6.28 4.30
N GLU A 119 -1.82 -7.14 3.31
CA GLU A 119 -0.73 -8.13 3.30
C GLU A 119 0.64 -7.45 3.26
N ALA A 120 0.80 -6.43 2.42
CA ALA A 120 2.05 -5.67 2.33
C ALA A 120 2.39 -4.98 3.67
N LYS A 121 1.41 -4.31 4.26
CA LYS A 121 1.58 -3.65 5.57
C LYS A 121 1.96 -4.65 6.66
N LEU A 122 1.28 -5.78 6.73
CA LEU A 122 1.56 -6.79 7.75
C LEU A 122 2.98 -7.36 7.64
N ILE A 123 3.48 -7.61 6.43
CA ILE A 123 4.87 -8.07 6.25
C ILE A 123 5.86 -7.06 6.82
N VAL A 124 5.66 -5.77 6.53
CA VAL A 124 6.52 -4.71 7.04
C VAL A 124 6.41 -4.60 8.56
N ASP A 125 5.19 -4.59 9.10
CA ASP A 125 4.94 -4.49 10.54
C ASP A 125 5.56 -5.67 11.31
N PHE A 126 5.42 -6.88 10.83
CA PHE A 126 6.02 -8.06 11.47
C PHE A 126 7.54 -7.93 11.58
N LYS A 127 8.18 -7.39 10.56
CA LYS A 127 9.62 -7.20 10.56
C LYS A 127 10.05 -6.07 11.49
N GLU A 128 9.38 -4.93 11.43
CA GLU A 128 9.71 -3.76 12.24
C GLU A 128 9.45 -4.00 13.73
N GLN A 129 8.40 -4.74 14.06
CA GLN A 129 8.01 -5.05 15.45
C GLN A 129 8.68 -6.30 16.00
N HIS A 130 9.51 -6.99 15.22
CA HIS A 130 10.14 -8.26 15.60
C HIS A 130 9.11 -9.28 16.11
N THR A 131 8.00 -9.40 15.39
CA THR A 131 6.89 -10.28 15.75
C THR A 131 7.37 -11.75 15.81
N PRO A 132 7.05 -12.51 16.86
CA PRO A 132 7.44 -13.91 16.97
C PRO A 132 6.86 -14.77 15.84
N GLU A 133 7.64 -15.74 15.37
CA GLU A 133 7.27 -16.61 14.24
C GLU A 133 5.90 -17.26 14.40
N LYS A 134 5.58 -17.76 15.58
CA LYS A 134 4.28 -18.40 15.86
C LYS A 134 3.11 -17.44 15.65
N GLU A 135 3.29 -16.17 16.02
CA GLU A 135 2.27 -15.13 15.82
C GLU A 135 2.14 -14.75 14.36
N ILE A 136 3.26 -14.65 13.62
CA ILE A 136 3.26 -14.43 12.18
C ILE A 136 2.46 -15.51 11.47
N ILE A 137 2.74 -16.77 11.75
CA ILE A 137 2.07 -17.92 11.13
C ILE A 137 0.57 -17.88 11.42
N ARG A 138 0.18 -17.65 12.67
CA ARG A 138 -1.23 -17.58 13.08
C ARG A 138 -1.99 -16.47 12.34
N LYS A 139 -1.45 -15.26 12.34
CA LYS A 139 -2.08 -14.13 11.63
C LYS A 139 -2.12 -14.34 10.13
N ALA A 140 -1.07 -14.93 9.56
CA ALA A 140 -1.01 -15.19 8.13
C ALA A 140 -2.07 -16.22 7.68
N GLU A 141 -2.29 -17.26 8.47
CA GLU A 141 -3.33 -18.27 8.19
C GLU A 141 -4.72 -17.63 8.16
N ASP A 142 -4.98 -16.65 9.03
CA ASP A 142 -6.27 -15.99 9.12
C ASP A 142 -6.48 -14.90 8.05
N ILE A 143 -5.41 -14.19 7.63
CA ILE A 143 -5.53 -12.94 6.88
C ILE A 143 -5.01 -13.05 5.44
N PHE A 144 -3.89 -13.74 5.20
CA PHE A 144 -3.27 -13.76 3.87
C PHE A 144 -4.06 -14.64 2.90
N LEU A 145 -4.40 -14.07 1.75
CA LEU A 145 -5.16 -14.75 0.70
C LEU A 145 -4.42 -14.83 -0.63
N THR A 146 -3.60 -13.82 -0.99
CA THR A 146 -2.91 -13.84 -2.28
C THR A 146 -1.73 -14.82 -2.27
N ASN A 147 -1.53 -15.51 -3.39
CA ASN A 147 -0.39 -16.41 -3.54
C ASN A 147 0.94 -15.65 -3.46
N THR A 148 0.98 -14.47 -4.06
CA THR A 148 2.17 -13.61 -4.05
C THR A 148 2.50 -13.11 -2.64
N GLY A 149 1.50 -12.64 -1.90
CA GLY A 149 1.68 -12.18 -0.52
C GLY A 149 2.18 -13.30 0.40
N LYS A 150 1.61 -14.50 0.26
CA LYS A 150 2.07 -15.68 1.01
C LYS A 150 3.52 -16.05 0.68
N LEU A 151 3.88 -15.97 -0.59
CA LEU A 151 5.26 -16.25 -1.03
C LEU A 151 6.25 -15.23 -0.45
N PHE A 152 5.92 -13.94 -0.52
CA PHE A 152 6.76 -12.89 0.02
C PHE A 152 6.92 -13.00 1.53
N LEU A 153 5.84 -13.32 2.24
CA LEU A 153 5.88 -13.56 3.67
C LEU A 153 6.85 -14.72 4.02
N LYS A 154 6.72 -15.84 3.34
CA LYS A 154 7.59 -17.00 3.55
C LYS A 154 9.06 -16.67 3.33
N ARG A 155 9.37 -15.94 2.26
CA ARG A 155 10.74 -15.54 1.97
C ARG A 155 11.29 -14.52 2.95
N ALA A 156 10.46 -13.59 3.40
CA ALA A 156 10.88 -12.56 4.35
C ALA A 156 11.27 -13.13 5.71
N PHE A 157 10.63 -14.22 6.14
CA PHE A 157 10.79 -14.81 7.47
C PHE A 157 11.33 -16.26 7.47
N ASN A 158 11.75 -16.77 6.31
CA ASN A 158 12.28 -18.15 6.16
C ASN A 158 11.29 -19.22 6.66
N LEU A 159 10.03 -19.07 6.34
CA LEU A 159 8.97 -20.00 6.71
C LEU A 159 8.78 -21.12 5.69
#